data_9cfa8727abc0f47ced7300a7a66922d8
#
_entry.id   9cfa8727abc0f47ced7300a7a66922d8
#
_cell.length_a   1.000
_cell.length_b   1.000
_cell.length_c   1.000
_cell.angle_alpha   90.00
_cell.angle_beta   90.00
_cell.angle_gamma   90.00
#
_symmetry.space_group_name_H-M   'P 1'
#
loop_
_entity.id
_entity.type
_entity.pdbx_description
1 polymer ?
#
loop_
_entity_poly.entity_id
_entity_poly.type
_entity_poly.pdbx_seq_one_letter_code
_entity_poly.pdbx_strand_id
1 'polypeptide(L)' 'MNISDIIHAVKARKSEIADSLAQGHASTWDAYQRLVGEVQGLERTLEIINNLLENEEDDR' A
#
# COMPACT_ATOMS: atom_id res chain seq x y z
N MET A 1 -5.09 -4.01 -18.53
CA MET A 1 -4.57 -3.93 -17.17
C MET A 1 -4.37 -5.33 -16.60
N ASN A 2 -3.26 -5.55 -15.92
CA ASN A 2 -3.00 -6.84 -15.28
C ASN A 2 -2.66 -6.64 -13.80
N ILE A 3 -2.46 -7.74 -13.08
CA ILE A 3 -2.21 -7.68 -11.64
C ILE A 3 -0.93 -6.93 -11.32
N SER A 4 0.06 -7.00 -12.19
CA SER A 4 1.31 -6.28 -12.02
C SER A 4 1.10 -4.77 -11.98
N ASP A 5 0.19 -4.27 -12.83
CA ASP A 5 -0.15 -2.85 -12.87
C ASP A 5 -0.80 -2.42 -11.56
N ILE A 6 -1.65 -3.27 -11.02
CA ILE A 6 -2.32 -2.99 -9.75
C ILE A 6 -1.30 -2.93 -8.61
N ILE A 7 -0.39 -3.89 -8.56
CA ILE A 7 0.65 -3.93 -7.54
C ILE A 7 1.53 -2.68 -7.62
N HIS A 8 1.95 -2.31 -8.83
CA HIS A 8 2.78 -1.12 -9.02
C HIS A 8 2.05 0.16 -8.59
N ALA A 9 0.76 0.26 -8.90
CA ALA A 9 -0.02 1.43 -8.51
C ALA A 9 -0.14 1.54 -6.99
N VAL A 10 -0.38 0.42 -6.31
CA VAL A 10 -0.47 0.40 -4.85
C VAL A 10 0.86 0.80 -4.22
N LYS A 11 1.96 0.26 -4.73
CA LYS A 11 3.30 0.59 -4.23
C LYS A 11 3.65 2.06 -4.49
N ALA A 12 3.24 2.59 -5.64
CA ALA A 12 3.49 4.00 -5.96
C ALA A 12 2.75 4.92 -4.96
N ARG A 13 1.51 4.60 -4.65
CA ARG A 13 0.75 5.38 -3.66
C ARG A 13 1.41 5.32 -2.29
N LYS A 14 1.86 4.14 -1.90
CA LYS A 14 2.54 3.95 -0.62
C LYS A 14 3.80 4.82 -0.54
N SER A 15 4.57 4.87 -1.63
CA SER A 15 5.78 5.71 -1.71
C SER A 15 5.45 7.20 -1.62
N GLU A 16 4.38 7.63 -2.28
CA GLU A 16 3.93 9.02 -2.20
C GLU A 16 3.64 9.44 -0.77
N ILE A 17 2.96 8.57 -0.03
CA ILE A 17 2.62 8.87 1.36
C ILE A 17 3.87 8.91 2.22
N ALA A 18 4.78 7.97 2.01
CA ALA A 18 6.04 7.94 2.76
C ALA A 18 6.83 9.22 2.53
N ASP A 19 6.91 9.69 1.28
CA ASP A 19 7.59 10.94 0.94
C ASP A 19 6.91 12.14 1.60
N SER A 20 5.59 12.18 1.59
CA SER A 20 4.82 13.23 2.24
C SER A 20 5.11 13.32 3.73
N LEU A 21 5.15 12.17 4.39
CA LEU A 21 5.44 12.11 5.82
C LEU A 21 6.87 12.57 6.10
N ALA A 22 7.82 12.12 5.27
CA ALA A 22 9.22 12.49 5.43
C ALA A 22 9.45 14.00 5.23
N GLN A 23 8.63 14.63 4.39
CA GLN A 23 8.71 16.07 4.11
C GLN A 23 7.91 16.91 5.10
N GLY A 24 7.25 16.29 6.05
CA GLY A 24 6.52 17.01 7.08
C GLY A 24 5.17 17.56 6.64
N HIS A 25 4.59 17.00 5.58
CA HIS A 25 3.29 17.47 5.08
C HIS A 25 2.13 17.16 6.00
N ALA A 26 2.27 16.17 6.89
CA ALA A 26 1.26 15.87 7.89
C ALA A 26 1.45 16.84 9.07
N SER A 27 0.77 17.97 9.02
CA SER A 27 0.97 19.05 9.97
C SER A 27 0.20 18.90 11.28
N THR A 28 -0.71 17.93 11.37
CA THR A 28 -1.47 17.66 12.58
C THR A 28 -1.40 16.19 12.91
N TRP A 29 -1.68 15.87 14.19
CA TRP A 29 -1.73 14.48 14.63
C TRP A 29 -2.78 13.69 13.86
N ASP A 30 -3.95 14.30 13.64
CA ASP A 30 -5.03 13.64 12.89
C ASP A 30 -4.62 13.34 11.45
N ALA A 31 -3.96 14.29 10.79
CA ALA A 31 -3.49 14.09 9.42
C ALA A 31 -2.44 12.97 9.37
N TYR A 32 -1.53 12.95 10.32
CA TYR A 32 -0.50 11.92 10.43
C TYR A 32 -1.15 10.54 10.60
N GLN A 33 -2.09 10.41 11.53
CA GLN A 33 -2.79 9.16 11.80
C GLN A 33 -3.52 8.65 10.56
N ARG A 34 -4.16 9.56 9.83
CA ARG A 34 -4.89 9.19 8.61
C ARG A 34 -3.96 8.62 7.55
N LEU A 35 -2.81 9.26 7.35
CA LEU A 35 -1.84 8.79 6.36
C LEU A 35 -1.22 7.46 6.78
N VAL A 36 -0.91 7.29 8.05
CA VAL A 36 -0.39 6.01 8.56
C VAL A 36 -1.42 4.91 8.33
N GLY A 37 -2.69 5.20 8.61
CA GLY A 37 -3.77 4.24 8.37
C GLY A 37 -3.87 3.84 6.91
N GLU A 38 -3.70 4.81 5.99
CA GLU A 38 -3.74 4.53 4.56
C GLU A 38 -2.58 3.60 4.16
N VAL A 39 -1.37 3.87 4.66
CA VAL A 39 -0.21 3.02 4.39
C VAL A 39 -0.45 1.60 4.87
N GLN A 40 -0.99 1.46 6.07
CA GLN A 40 -1.28 0.13 6.63
C GLN A 40 -2.31 -0.61 5.79
N GLY A 41 -3.33 0.10 5.29
CA GLY A 41 -4.32 -0.47 4.40
C GLY A 41 -3.73 -0.93 3.08
N LEU A 42 -2.81 -0.14 2.53
CA LEU A 42 -2.14 -0.50 1.28
C LEU A 42 -1.23 -1.71 1.48
N GLU A 43 -0.52 -1.77 2.60
CA GLU A 43 0.33 -2.92 2.91
C GLU A 43 -0.50 -4.18 3.08
N ARG A 44 -1.66 -4.06 3.74
CA ARG A 44 -2.57 -5.18 3.90
C ARG A 44 -3.08 -5.67 2.54
N THR A 45 -3.38 -4.73 1.65
CA THR A 45 -3.84 -5.06 0.31
C THR A 45 -2.77 -5.84 -0.46
N LEU A 46 -1.53 -5.42 -0.37
CA LEU A 46 -0.42 -6.13 -1.01
C LEU A 46 -0.27 -7.55 -0.45
N GLU A 47 -0.42 -7.72 0.87
CA GLU A 47 -0.41 -9.03 1.50
C GLU A 47 -1.50 -9.94 0.94
N ILE A 48 -2.72 -9.40 0.84
CA ILE A 48 -3.87 -10.15 0.33
C ILE A 48 -3.61 -10.61 -1.09
N ILE A 49 -3.13 -9.70 -1.94
CA ILE A 49 -2.82 -10.02 -3.34
C ILE A 49 -1.75 -11.12 -3.40
N ASN A 50 -0.70 -10.96 -2.60
CA ASN A 50 0.39 -11.94 -2.60
C ASN A 50 -0.08 -13.31 -2.17
N ASN A 51 -0.92 -13.37 -1.14
CA ASN A 51 -1.47 -14.63 -0.66
C ASN A 51 -2.34 -15.31 -1.71
N LEU A 52 -3.14 -14.52 -2.42
CA LEU A 52 -3.98 -15.07 -3.48
C LEU A 52 -3.15 -15.63 -4.63
N LEU A 53 -2.08 -14.95 -4.99
CA LEU A 53 -1.19 -15.42 -6.05
C LEU A 53 -0.48 -16.71 -5.64
N GLU A 54 -0.03 -16.79 -4.40
CA GLU A 54 0.61 -17.99 -3.87
C GLU A 54 -0.36 -19.17 -3.86
N ASN A 55 -1.60 -18.94 -3.44
CA ASN A 55 -2.61 -19.98 -3.40
C ASN A 55 -2.93 -20.51 -4.79
N GLU A 56 -2.93 -19.65 -5.80
CA GLU A 56 -3.13 -20.07 -7.17
C GLU A 56 -2.02 -21.03 -7.62
N GLU A 57 -0.79 -20.73 -7.25
CA GLU A 57 0.35 -21.59 -7.60
C GLU A 57 0.25 -22.94 -6.89
N ASP A 58 -0.19 -22.93 -5.65
CA ASP A 58 -0.29 -24.16 -4.84
C ASP A 58 -1.44 -25.05 -5.30
N ASP A 59 -2.39 -24.49 -5.98
CA ASP A 59 -3.64 -25.17 -6.34
C ASP A 59 -3.53 -26.03 -7.61
N ARG A 60 -2.34 -26.42 -7.97
CA ARG A 60 -2.11 -27.27 -9.14
C ARG A 60 -2.17 -28.75 -8.89
#